data_26da0871306366bbea28dd8279fe3424
#
_entry.id   26da0871306366bbea28dd8279fe3424
#
_cell.length_a   1.000
_cell.length_b   1.000
_cell.length_c   1.000
_cell.angle_alpha   90.00
_cell.angle_beta   90.00
_cell.angle_gamma   90.00
#
_symmetry.space_group_name_H-M   'P 1'
#
loop_
_entity.id
_entity.type
_entity.pdbx_description
1 polymer ?
#
loop_
_entity_poly.entity_id
_entity_poly.type
_entity_poly.pdbx_seq_one_letter_code
_entity_poly.pdbx_strand_id
1 'polypeptide(L)'
;MSEEARTQVVLYRCRTPTNHLCPCGAAARRLRRHGISYRTERVPYRRADRPEIVELTGQSRVPVLVDGDEVIHDSKRIGQYLDWKYGEEAG
;
A
#
# COMPACT_ATOMS: atom_id res chain seq x y z
N MET A 1 -0.69 -18.42 -14.88
CA MET A 1 -1.68 -17.61 -14.71
C MET A 1 -2.18 -17.47 -13.36
N SER A 2 -2.48 -18.46 -12.71
CA SER A 2 -3.05 -18.28 -11.41
C SER A 2 -2.06 -17.78 -10.39
N GLU A 3 -0.79 -17.93 -10.62
CA GLU A 3 0.17 -17.41 -9.64
C GLU A 3 0.12 -15.92 -9.53
N GLU A 4 -0.04 -15.24 -10.64
CA GLU A 4 -0.09 -13.79 -10.57
C GLU A 4 -1.28 -13.32 -9.76
N ALA A 5 -2.39 -14.00 -9.90
CA ALA A 5 -3.56 -13.61 -9.14
C ALA A 5 -3.33 -13.75 -7.65
N ARG A 6 -2.60 -14.77 -7.26
CA ARG A 6 -2.39 -15.02 -5.84
C ARG A 6 -1.45 -14.01 -5.20
N THR A 7 -0.61 -13.39 -5.99
CA THR A 7 0.38 -12.47 -5.43
C THR A 7 0.04 -11.01 -5.73
N GLN A 8 -1.22 -10.73 -5.90
CA GLN A 8 -1.63 -9.38 -6.21
C GLN A 8 -1.34 -8.44 -5.05
N VAL A 9 -0.76 -7.30 -5.37
CA VAL A 9 -0.42 -6.27 -4.40
C VAL A 9 -1.31 -5.08 -4.66
N VAL A 10 -1.96 -4.56 -3.62
CA VAL A 10 -2.89 -3.44 -3.75
C VAL A 10 -2.48 -2.36 -2.76
N LEU A 11 -2.38 -1.13 -3.23
CA LEU A 11 -2.11 0.01 -2.39
C LEU A 11 -3.37 0.88 -2.33
N TYR A 12 -3.94 0.99 -1.13
CA TYR A 12 -5.06 1.90 -0.89
C TYR A 12 -4.50 3.24 -0.49
N ARG A 13 -4.91 4.28 -1.18
CA ARG A 13 -4.35 5.61 -0.95
C ARG A 13 -5.41 6.67 -1.11
N CYS A 14 -5.07 7.89 -0.71
CA CYS A 14 -5.94 9.03 -0.88
C CYS A 14 -6.02 9.44 -2.35
N ARG A 15 -6.89 10.40 -2.65
CA ARG A 15 -7.13 10.83 -4.03
C ARG A 15 -6.10 11.81 -4.55
N THR A 16 -5.13 12.18 -3.74
CA THR A 16 -4.08 13.10 -4.18
C THR A 16 -3.40 12.56 -5.43
N PRO A 17 -3.29 13.33 -6.50
CA PRO A 17 -2.77 12.80 -7.75
C PRO A 17 -1.26 12.65 -7.80
N THR A 18 -0.54 13.25 -6.86
CA THR A 18 0.92 13.18 -6.89
C THR A 18 1.44 12.25 -5.83
N ASN A 19 2.72 11.90 -5.93
CA ASN A 19 3.38 11.05 -4.95
C ASN A 19 4.37 11.83 -4.10
N HIS A 20 4.19 13.15 -3.98
CA HIS A 20 5.20 13.97 -3.33
C HIS A 20 4.78 14.56 -2.00
N LEU A 21 3.48 14.68 -1.76
CA LEU A 21 3.01 15.50 -0.64
C LEU A 21 2.35 14.73 0.48
N CYS A 22 2.22 13.43 0.39
CA CYS A 22 1.50 12.71 1.44
C CYS A 22 2.15 11.35 1.69
N PRO A 23 1.82 10.74 2.83
CA PRO A 23 2.37 9.42 3.15
C PRO A 23 2.00 8.36 2.12
N CYS A 24 0.84 8.50 1.48
CA CYS A 24 0.44 7.56 0.43
C CYS A 24 1.43 7.60 -0.71
N GLY A 25 1.90 8.79 -1.07
CA GLY A 25 2.90 8.91 -2.12
C GLY A 25 4.22 8.28 -1.73
N ALA A 26 4.60 8.40 -0.46
CA ALA A 26 5.82 7.77 0.01
C ALA A 26 5.74 6.25 -0.15
N ALA A 27 4.59 5.65 0.18
CA ALA A 27 4.41 4.23 0.00
C ALA A 27 4.49 3.83 -1.47
N ALA A 28 3.88 4.64 -2.34
CA ALA A 28 3.92 4.36 -3.78
C ALA A 28 5.36 4.41 -4.32
N ARG A 29 6.13 5.40 -3.87
CA ARG A 29 7.52 5.48 -4.31
C ARG A 29 8.34 4.28 -3.85
N ARG A 30 8.06 3.78 -2.64
CA ARG A 30 8.75 2.60 -2.15
C ARG A 30 8.44 1.38 -3.00
N LEU A 31 7.18 1.19 -3.36
CA LEU A 31 6.81 0.09 -4.22
C LEU A 31 7.51 0.16 -5.56
N ARG A 32 7.59 1.36 -6.13
CA ARG A 32 8.28 1.54 -7.40
C ARG A 32 9.77 1.26 -7.28
N ARG A 33 10.36 1.68 -6.19
CA ARG A 33 11.79 1.46 -5.98
C ARG A 33 12.12 -0.01 -5.95
N HIS A 34 11.25 -0.83 -5.38
CA HIS A 34 11.48 -2.26 -5.32
C HIS A 34 11.03 -2.99 -6.59
N GLY A 35 10.50 -2.27 -7.57
CA GLY A 35 10.09 -2.89 -8.82
C GLY A 35 8.85 -3.75 -8.69
N ILE A 36 7.99 -3.46 -7.73
CA ILE A 36 6.82 -4.27 -7.46
C ILE A 36 5.64 -3.76 -8.29
N SER A 37 4.99 -4.67 -9.00
CA SER A 37 3.75 -4.33 -9.69
C SER A 37 2.62 -4.32 -8.68
N TYR A 38 1.81 -3.27 -8.70
CA TYR A 38 0.73 -3.16 -7.75
C TYR A 38 -0.45 -2.42 -8.37
N ARG A 39 -1.62 -2.66 -7.81
CA ARG A 39 -2.83 -1.96 -8.20
C ARG A 39 -3.10 -0.85 -7.18
N THR A 40 -3.58 0.28 -7.64
CA THR A 40 -3.89 1.41 -6.78
C THR A 40 -5.40 1.51 -6.62
N GLU A 41 -5.84 1.62 -5.36
CA GLU A 41 -7.23 1.87 -5.03
C GLU A 41 -7.29 3.20 -4.29
N ARG A 42 -7.95 4.19 -4.86
CA ARG A 42 -8.06 5.49 -4.23
C ARG A 42 -9.32 5.53 -3.40
N VAL A 43 -9.20 6.08 -2.19
CA VAL A 43 -10.33 6.17 -1.29
C VAL A 43 -10.70 7.63 -1.10
N PRO A 44 -11.94 7.92 -0.65
CA PRO A 44 -12.36 9.30 -0.42
C PRO A 44 -11.49 9.99 0.62
N TYR A 45 -11.44 11.32 0.53
CA TYR A 45 -10.69 12.09 1.52
C TYR A 45 -11.30 11.98 2.92
N ARG A 46 -12.63 11.88 3.01
CA ARG A 46 -13.27 11.81 4.31
C ARG A 46 -13.09 10.42 4.89
N ARG A 47 -12.57 10.38 6.10
CA ARG A 47 -12.32 9.11 6.76
C ARG A 47 -13.59 8.31 7.00
N ALA A 48 -14.71 9.01 7.24
CA ALA A 48 -15.98 8.33 7.49
C ALA A 48 -16.46 7.55 6.27
N ASP A 49 -15.93 7.85 5.10
CA ASP A 49 -16.36 7.22 3.87
C ASP A 49 -15.43 6.09 3.42
N ARG A 50 -14.71 5.49 4.37
CA ARG A 50 -13.72 4.45 4.06
C ARG A 50 -14.02 3.14 4.79
N PRO A 51 -15.21 2.54 4.58
CA PRO A 51 -15.53 1.31 5.33
C PRO A 51 -14.60 0.15 5.00
N GLU A 52 -14.12 0.05 3.75
CA GLU A 52 -13.24 -1.06 3.44
C GLU A 52 -11.89 -0.94 4.14
N ILE A 53 -11.43 0.26 4.41
CA ILE A 53 -10.18 0.45 5.14
C ILE A 53 -10.36 0.03 6.59
N VAL A 54 -11.48 0.38 7.18
CA VAL A 54 -11.76 -0.02 8.56
C VAL A 54 -11.88 -1.53 8.66
N GLU A 55 -12.50 -2.15 7.67
CA GLU A 55 -12.61 -3.60 7.66
C GLU A 55 -11.24 -4.27 7.61
N LEU A 56 -10.33 -3.71 6.84
CA LEU A 56 -9.00 -4.29 6.68
C LEU A 56 -8.10 -4.07 7.88
N THR A 57 -8.19 -2.90 8.49
CA THR A 57 -7.17 -2.49 9.46
C THR A 57 -7.71 -2.10 10.82
N GLY A 58 -9.02 -1.91 10.96
CA GLY A 58 -9.60 -1.43 12.20
C GLY A 58 -9.46 0.07 12.39
N GLN A 59 -8.97 0.79 11.41
CA GLN A 59 -8.84 2.23 11.47
C GLN A 59 -9.08 2.79 10.08
N SER A 60 -9.15 4.12 9.94
CA SER A 60 -9.59 4.71 8.67
C SER A 60 -8.49 5.46 7.93
N ARG A 61 -7.27 5.35 8.36
CA ARG A 61 -6.17 6.06 7.71
C ARG A 61 -5.61 5.28 6.54
N VAL A 62 -5.11 6.00 5.56
CA VAL A 62 -4.34 5.41 4.46
C VAL A 62 -2.96 6.05 4.51
N PRO A 63 -1.94 5.43 3.95
CA PRO A 63 -1.96 4.31 3.02
C PRO A 63 -2.13 2.95 3.71
N VAL A 64 -2.67 1.99 2.97
CA VAL A 64 -2.75 0.61 3.42
C VAL A 64 -2.27 -0.26 2.26
N LEU A 65 -1.34 -1.14 2.55
CA LEU A 65 -0.81 -2.07 1.56
C LEU A 65 -1.35 -3.46 1.84
N VAL A 66 -1.88 -4.09 0.82
CA VAL A 66 -2.30 -5.49 0.91
C VAL A 66 -1.41 -6.29 -0.03
N ASP A 67 -0.70 -7.24 0.52
CA ASP A 67 0.21 -8.09 -0.23
C ASP A 67 -0.15 -9.53 0.09
N GLY A 68 -0.99 -10.13 -0.74
CA GLY A 68 -1.51 -11.44 -0.47
C GLY A 68 -2.35 -11.42 0.80
N ASP A 69 -1.89 -12.12 1.82
CA ASP A 69 -2.59 -12.15 3.10
C ASP A 69 -2.10 -11.11 4.09
N GLU A 70 -1.09 -10.35 3.72
CA GLU A 70 -0.52 -9.36 4.62
C GLU A 70 -1.19 -8.02 4.42
N VAL A 71 -1.56 -7.37 5.51
CA VAL A 71 -2.17 -6.05 5.48
C VAL A 71 -1.33 -5.14 6.36
N ILE A 72 -0.71 -4.13 5.75
CA ILE A 72 0.18 -3.22 6.46
C ILE A 72 -0.33 -1.80 6.28
N HIS A 73 -0.46 -1.07 7.36
CA HIS A 73 -0.86 0.31 7.27
C HIS A 73 0.25 1.22 7.79
N ASP A 74 0.15 2.52 7.46
CA ASP A 74 1.17 3.49 7.83
C ASP A 74 2.37 3.40 6.90
N SER A 75 2.72 4.55 6.30
CA SER A 75 3.76 4.56 5.26
C SER A 75 5.11 4.06 5.80
N LYS A 76 5.41 4.34 7.06
CA LYS A 76 6.67 3.89 7.63
C LYS A 76 6.70 2.37 7.74
N ARG A 77 5.62 1.79 8.22
CA ARG A 77 5.54 0.34 8.34
C ARG A 77 5.55 -0.34 6.98
N ILE A 78 4.88 0.27 6.02
CA ILE A 78 4.90 -0.26 4.66
C ILE A 78 6.32 -0.27 4.13
N GLY A 79 7.05 0.82 4.35
CA GLY A 79 8.43 0.86 3.91
C GLY A 79 9.29 -0.20 4.56
N GLN A 80 9.13 -0.40 5.86
CA GLN A 80 9.89 -1.42 6.57
C GLN A 80 9.53 -2.82 6.07
N TYR A 81 8.26 -3.06 5.83
CA TYR A 81 7.83 -4.35 5.32
C TYR A 81 8.42 -4.64 3.95
N LEU A 82 8.39 -3.64 3.07
CA LEU A 82 8.93 -3.80 1.73
C LEU A 82 10.44 -4.04 1.75
N ASP A 83 11.14 -3.30 2.61
CA ASP A 83 12.58 -3.49 2.73
C ASP A 83 12.89 -4.89 3.26
N TRP A 84 12.10 -5.36 4.20
CA TRP A 84 12.33 -6.69 4.76
C TRP A 84 12.03 -7.78 3.77
N LYS A 85 10.92 -7.68 3.06
CA LYS A 85 10.49 -8.78 2.20
C LYS A 85 11.15 -8.76 0.83
N TYR A 86 11.36 -7.58 0.28
CA TYR A 86 11.82 -7.45 -1.10
C TYR A 86 13.20 -6.82 -1.23
N GLY A 87 13.78 -6.38 -0.15
CA GLY A 87 15.02 -5.63 -0.24
C GLY A 87 16.27 -6.44 -0.09
N GLU A 88 16.15 -7.67 0.29
CA GLU A 88 17.35 -8.40 0.66
C GLU A 88 18.16 -8.81 -0.54
N GLU A 89 17.55 -8.97 -1.69
CA GLU A 89 18.35 -9.26 -2.83
C GLU A 89 19.25 -8.13 -3.17
N ALA A 90 18.86 -6.95 -2.82
CA ALA A 90 19.70 -5.80 -3.07
C ALA A 90 20.96 -5.85 -2.25
N GLY A 91 20.95 -6.60 -1.20
CA GLY A 91 22.11 -6.69 -0.34
C GLY A 91 23.22 -7.61 -0.82
#